data_6cc32932a8ce8c37e5ec21d63389ad44
#
_entry.id   6cc32932a8ce8c37e5ec21d63389ad44
#
_cell.length_a   1.000
_cell.length_b   1.000
_cell.length_c   1.000
_cell.angle_alpha   90.00
_cell.angle_beta   90.00
_cell.angle_gamma   90.00
#
_symmetry.space_group_name_H-M   'P 1'
#
loop_
_entity.id
_entity.type
_entity.pdbx_description
1 polymer ?
#
loop_
_entity_poly.entity_id
_entity_poly.type
_entity_poly.pdbx_seq_one_letter_code
_entity_poly.pdbx_strand_id
1 'polypeptide(L)'
;MENKRPSIYEECLQKGISRRDFLKFCTTVAALIGLESSGVAQVVKALETKPRLPVIWLHLQECTCCSESFIRSYHPTVGNLLFDNISLDYTETLMAASGFQAEACKEETMKKYWGEYILMIEGSIPTKDEAYCCVGGKSAMQIVEECAEGAKAIIAWGNCASAGCIQAANPNPTGAKAIHKLIKGKPLMNVQGCPPIADVMTGVIVYMLTYDRMPQLDALGRPKMFYSRRVHDTCYRRANFDAGLFVESFDDENAKRGYCLYKVGCKGPNTYNACGIIKWNEGTSYPIQSGHPCLGCSEENFWDNSPFYKRMPDIHGFGIEATADQIGLALGAATAAGIAVHAVATNIRKKELIDNDEPESKSTI
;
A
#
# COMPACT_ATOMS: atom_id res chain seq x y z
N MET A 1 36.25 18.17 22.18
CA MET A 1 36.27 17.31 20.94
C MET A 1 34.85 16.81 20.76
N GLU A 2 34.14 17.34 19.79
CA GLU A 2 32.82 16.79 19.43
C GLU A 2 33.03 15.32 19.05
N ASN A 3 32.39 14.45 19.77
CA ASN A 3 32.42 13.00 19.52
C ASN A 3 31.61 12.73 18.23
N LYS A 4 32.26 12.90 17.08
CA LYS A 4 31.63 12.70 15.78
C LYS A 4 31.22 11.23 15.66
N ARG A 5 29.94 10.98 15.49
CA ARG A 5 29.43 9.62 15.24
C ARG A 5 30.14 9.02 14.00
N PRO A 6 30.54 7.74 14.03
CA PRO A 6 31.13 7.10 12.85
C PRO A 6 30.13 7.11 11.70
N SER A 7 30.63 7.15 10.47
CA SER A 7 29.81 7.00 9.27
C SER A 7 29.33 5.57 9.11
N ILE A 8 28.28 5.37 8.32
CA ILE A 8 27.75 4.03 7.99
C ILE A 8 28.85 3.14 7.40
N TYR A 9 29.69 3.69 6.51
CA TYR A 9 30.81 2.96 5.91
C TYR A 9 31.88 2.56 6.93
N GLU A 10 32.25 3.46 7.85
CA GLU A 10 33.21 3.17 8.92
C GLU A 10 32.71 2.03 9.82
N GLU A 11 31.41 2.00 10.15
CA GLU A 11 30.80 0.91 10.91
C GLU A 11 30.78 -0.41 10.12
N CYS A 12 30.47 -0.36 8.84
CA CYS A 12 30.53 -1.54 7.95
C CYS A 12 31.92 -2.17 7.94
N LEU A 13 32.97 -1.35 7.87
CA LEU A 13 34.36 -1.84 7.94
C LEU A 13 34.69 -2.48 9.29
N GLN A 14 34.23 -1.90 10.39
CA GLN A 14 34.43 -2.47 11.75
C GLN A 14 33.78 -3.84 11.89
N LYS A 15 32.67 -4.08 11.17
CA LYS A 15 31.95 -5.37 11.15
C LYS A 15 32.48 -6.37 10.11
N GLY A 16 33.58 -6.02 9.41
CA GLY A 16 34.24 -6.91 8.45
C GLY A 16 33.57 -6.94 7.06
N ILE A 17 32.67 -6.02 6.76
CA ILE A 17 32.04 -5.91 5.43
C ILE A 17 33.08 -5.34 4.47
N SER A 18 33.32 -6.06 3.38
CA SER A 18 34.31 -5.59 2.38
C SER A 18 33.77 -4.36 1.62
N ARG A 19 34.71 -3.49 1.15
CA ARG A 19 34.35 -2.37 0.26
C ARG A 19 33.58 -2.82 -0.99
N ARG A 20 33.89 -3.99 -1.51
CA ARG A 20 33.21 -4.56 -2.68
C ARG A 20 31.74 -4.84 -2.38
N ASP A 21 31.45 -5.41 -1.22
CA ASP A 21 30.06 -5.74 -0.82
C ASP A 21 29.28 -4.48 -0.48
N PHE A 22 29.93 -3.50 0.15
CA PHE A 22 29.36 -2.16 0.37
C PHE A 22 28.98 -1.48 -0.97
N LEU A 23 29.83 -1.52 -1.98
CA LEU A 23 29.54 -0.95 -3.30
C LEU A 23 28.43 -1.70 -4.04
N LYS A 24 28.39 -3.04 -3.93
CA LYS A 24 27.26 -3.84 -4.46
C LYS A 24 25.95 -3.41 -3.82
N PHE A 25 25.94 -3.26 -2.50
CA PHE A 25 24.80 -2.75 -1.77
C PHE A 25 24.33 -1.39 -2.29
N CYS A 26 25.22 -0.41 -2.39
CA CYS A 26 24.89 0.92 -2.89
C CYS A 26 24.31 0.87 -4.32
N THR A 27 24.82 -0.02 -5.16
CA THR A 27 24.31 -0.22 -6.54
C THR A 27 22.92 -0.80 -6.53
N THR A 28 22.67 -1.83 -5.72
CA THR A 28 21.35 -2.46 -5.61
C THR A 28 20.32 -1.48 -5.09
N VAL A 29 20.66 -0.72 -4.05
CA VAL A 29 19.75 0.29 -3.50
C VAL A 29 19.47 1.41 -4.50
N ALA A 30 20.49 1.90 -5.21
CA ALA A 30 20.29 2.91 -6.26
C ALA A 30 19.31 2.42 -7.34
N ALA A 31 19.45 1.17 -7.78
CA ALA A 31 18.53 0.55 -8.72
C ALA A 31 17.11 0.42 -8.14
N LEU A 32 16.97 0.01 -6.88
CA LEU A 32 15.69 -0.13 -6.19
C LEU A 32 14.92 1.18 -6.11
N ILE A 33 15.60 2.28 -5.82
CA ILE A 33 14.99 3.63 -5.75
C ILE A 33 14.92 4.34 -7.11
N GLY A 34 15.22 3.62 -8.21
CA GLY A 34 15.06 4.10 -9.57
C GLY A 34 16.11 5.11 -10.03
N LEU A 35 17.31 5.09 -9.44
CA LEU A 35 18.41 5.95 -9.86
C LEU A 35 19.17 5.34 -11.03
N GLU A 36 19.60 6.21 -11.95
CA GLU A 36 20.55 5.85 -12.98
C GLU A 36 21.95 5.59 -12.37
N SER A 37 22.88 5.07 -13.17
CA SER A 37 24.25 4.73 -12.72
C SER A 37 24.99 5.90 -12.05
N SER A 38 24.69 7.14 -12.42
CA SER A 38 25.20 8.35 -11.76
C SER A 38 24.72 8.51 -10.32
N GLY A 39 23.53 7.99 -9.99
CA GLY A 39 22.96 8.04 -8.65
C GLY A 39 23.64 7.09 -7.66
N VAL A 40 24.32 6.02 -8.14
CA VAL A 40 25.10 5.12 -7.28
C VAL A 40 26.17 5.91 -6.50
N ALA A 41 26.86 6.82 -7.15
CA ALA A 41 27.88 7.66 -6.51
C ALA A 41 27.30 8.53 -5.39
N GLN A 42 26.07 8.98 -5.54
CA GLN A 42 25.38 9.77 -4.50
C GLN A 42 25.03 8.91 -3.28
N VAL A 43 24.54 7.69 -3.50
CA VAL A 43 24.29 6.71 -2.43
C VAL A 43 25.58 6.38 -1.69
N VAL A 44 26.66 6.03 -2.43
CA VAL A 44 27.97 5.75 -1.85
C VAL A 44 28.45 6.92 -0.98
N LYS A 45 28.47 8.14 -1.53
CA LYS A 45 28.90 9.33 -0.80
C LYS A 45 28.08 9.58 0.47
N ALA A 46 26.74 9.40 0.38
CA ALA A 46 25.89 9.60 1.54
C ALA A 46 26.22 8.60 2.66
N LEU A 47 26.34 7.32 2.34
CA LEU A 47 26.63 6.27 3.31
C LEU A 47 28.08 6.27 3.81
N GLU A 48 29.03 6.78 3.02
CA GLU A 48 30.43 7.00 3.45
C GLU A 48 30.58 8.17 4.44
N THR A 49 29.67 9.13 4.44
CA THR A 49 29.86 10.39 5.21
C THR A 49 28.86 10.59 6.32
N LYS A 50 27.67 9.98 6.26
CA LYS A 50 26.59 10.17 7.22
C LYS A 50 26.63 9.13 8.33
N PRO A 51 26.33 9.55 9.58
CA PRO A 51 26.11 8.61 10.67
C PRO A 51 24.77 7.90 10.49
N ARG A 52 24.56 6.81 11.24
CA ARG A 52 23.26 6.13 11.31
C ARG A 52 22.15 7.09 11.70
N LEU A 53 20.99 6.91 11.08
CA LEU A 53 19.80 7.68 11.35
C LEU A 53 19.15 7.21 12.66
N PRO A 54 19.00 8.07 13.69
CA PRO A 54 18.32 7.67 14.91
C PRO A 54 16.84 7.39 14.63
N VAL A 55 16.33 6.29 15.16
CA VAL A 55 14.97 5.83 14.94
C VAL A 55 14.30 5.46 16.25
N ILE A 56 13.09 5.98 16.45
CA ILE A 56 12.12 5.49 17.40
C ILE A 56 11.02 4.80 16.62
N TRP A 57 10.81 3.50 16.87
CA TRP A 57 9.78 2.71 16.20
C TRP A 57 8.69 2.31 17.20
N LEU A 58 7.52 2.89 17.06
CA LEU A 58 6.37 2.63 17.93
C LEU A 58 5.48 1.53 17.37
N HIS A 59 5.00 0.69 18.26
CA HIS A 59 4.06 -0.39 17.98
C HIS A 59 2.73 -0.09 18.70
N LEU A 60 1.65 0.08 17.92
CA LEU A 60 0.34 0.47 18.42
C LEU A 60 -0.68 -0.65 18.19
N GLN A 61 -1.90 -0.35 17.71
CA GLN A 61 -2.83 -1.41 17.29
C GLN A 61 -2.36 -2.03 15.96
N GLU A 62 -1.67 -3.15 16.03
CA GLU A 62 -0.99 -3.77 14.91
C GLU A 62 -0.85 -5.31 15.07
N CYS A 63 -0.17 -5.96 14.14
CA CYS A 63 0.08 -7.41 14.12
C CYS A 63 1.57 -7.77 13.97
N THR A 64 2.47 -6.80 14.13
CA THR A 64 3.95 -6.92 13.99
C THR A 64 4.42 -7.28 12.57
N CYS A 65 3.51 -7.43 11.59
CA CYS A 65 3.89 -7.87 10.25
C CYS A 65 4.74 -6.86 9.48
N CYS A 66 4.68 -5.55 9.79
CA CYS A 66 5.55 -4.59 9.12
C CYS A 66 6.98 -4.73 9.62
N SER A 67 7.19 -4.92 10.92
CA SER A 67 8.50 -5.26 11.50
C SER A 67 9.02 -6.58 10.94
N GLU A 68 8.17 -7.62 10.87
CA GLU A 68 8.50 -8.92 10.28
C GLU A 68 8.89 -8.79 8.79
N SER A 69 8.16 -7.98 8.02
CA SER A 69 8.52 -7.69 6.63
C SER A 69 9.87 -6.98 6.54
N PHE A 70 10.09 -5.97 7.39
CA PHE A 70 11.32 -5.20 7.40
C PHE A 70 12.55 -6.07 7.65
N ILE A 71 12.52 -6.97 8.63
CA ILE A 71 13.64 -7.87 8.93
C ILE A 71 13.88 -8.93 7.85
N ARG A 72 12.94 -9.13 6.93
CA ARG A 72 13.06 -10.01 5.75
C ARG A 72 13.58 -9.28 4.51
N SER A 73 13.96 -8.02 4.60
CA SER A 73 14.61 -7.35 3.48
C SER A 73 15.90 -8.08 3.10
N TYR A 74 16.07 -8.35 1.83
CA TYR A 74 17.20 -9.14 1.32
C TYR A 74 18.18 -8.29 0.52
N HIS A 75 17.70 -7.26 -0.13
CA HIS A 75 18.54 -6.31 -0.84
C HIS A 75 18.37 -4.90 -0.26
N PRO A 76 19.16 -4.57 0.73
CA PRO A 76 20.29 -5.28 1.36
C PRO A 76 19.85 -6.35 2.35
N THR A 77 20.67 -7.40 2.52
CA THR A 77 20.47 -8.36 3.60
C THR A 77 20.45 -7.64 4.93
N VAL A 78 19.32 -7.75 5.63
CA VAL A 78 19.04 -7.04 6.87
C VAL A 78 20.05 -7.35 7.97
N GLY A 79 20.62 -8.55 7.95
CA GLY A 79 21.54 -8.97 9.00
C GLY A 79 22.76 -8.07 9.19
N ASN A 80 23.22 -7.38 8.15
CA ASN A 80 24.47 -6.62 8.23
C ASN A 80 24.38 -5.14 7.81
N LEU A 81 23.40 -4.72 6.99
CA LEU A 81 23.49 -3.38 6.37
C LEU A 81 22.36 -2.43 6.75
N LEU A 82 21.15 -2.92 7.04
CA LEU A 82 20.04 -2.06 7.41
C LEU A 82 20.09 -1.61 8.86
N PHE A 83 20.45 -2.52 9.76
CA PHE A 83 20.74 -2.13 11.14
C PHE A 83 21.99 -1.23 11.24
N ASP A 84 22.82 -1.20 10.19
CA ASP A 84 23.96 -0.32 10.09
C ASP A 84 23.60 1.07 9.58
N ASN A 85 22.53 1.19 8.79
CA ASN A 85 22.09 2.48 8.23
C ASN A 85 21.19 3.26 9.19
N ILE A 86 20.53 2.60 10.13
CA ILE A 86 19.72 3.22 11.16
C ILE A 86 20.28 2.84 12.55
N SER A 87 20.10 3.71 13.51
CA SER A 87 20.23 3.39 14.93
C SER A 87 18.82 3.17 15.45
N LEU A 88 18.43 1.91 15.61
CA LEU A 88 17.12 1.55 16.13
C LEU A 88 17.16 1.66 17.66
N ASP A 89 16.96 2.88 18.14
CA ASP A 89 17.19 3.22 19.55
C ASP A 89 16.01 2.82 20.43
N TYR A 90 14.82 2.68 19.85
CA TYR A 90 13.62 2.17 20.52
C TYR A 90 12.75 1.37 19.58
N THR A 91 12.36 0.17 20.01
CA THR A 91 11.34 -0.70 19.39
C THR A 91 10.92 -1.77 20.39
N GLU A 92 9.64 -1.85 20.74
CA GLU A 92 9.16 -2.80 21.75
C GLU A 92 9.38 -4.27 21.35
N THR A 93 9.39 -4.57 20.05
CA THR A 93 9.41 -5.95 19.53
C THR A 93 10.80 -6.52 19.28
N LEU A 94 11.83 -5.67 19.05
CA LEU A 94 13.16 -6.11 18.62
C LEU A 94 14.28 -5.72 19.58
N MET A 95 14.05 -4.79 20.53
CA MET A 95 15.09 -4.38 21.48
C MET A 95 15.24 -5.37 22.64
N ALA A 96 16.44 -5.45 23.19
CA ALA A 96 16.71 -6.28 24.36
C ALA A 96 16.21 -5.66 25.68
N ALA A 97 16.14 -4.33 25.76
CA ALA A 97 15.62 -3.63 26.92
C ALA A 97 14.10 -3.79 27.03
N SER A 98 13.58 -3.77 28.26
CA SER A 98 12.14 -3.84 28.53
C SER A 98 11.75 -2.95 29.71
N GLY A 99 10.45 -2.64 29.82
CA GLY A 99 9.89 -1.84 30.91
C GLY A 99 10.57 -0.48 31.04
N PHE A 100 10.95 -0.09 32.25
CA PHE A 100 11.57 1.22 32.52
C PHE A 100 12.86 1.48 31.75
N GLN A 101 13.63 0.43 31.41
CA GLN A 101 14.86 0.59 30.63
C GLN A 101 14.53 0.95 29.17
N ALA A 102 13.52 0.33 28.58
CA ALA A 102 13.08 0.65 27.23
C ALA A 102 12.56 2.09 27.15
N GLU A 103 11.69 2.48 28.10
CA GLU A 103 11.16 3.85 28.16
C GLU A 103 12.27 4.88 28.35
N ALA A 104 13.26 4.60 29.21
CA ALA A 104 14.42 5.47 29.39
C ALA A 104 15.24 5.63 28.10
N CYS A 105 15.43 4.57 27.32
CA CYS A 105 16.10 4.64 26.00
C CYS A 105 15.34 5.55 25.03
N LYS A 106 14.01 5.46 25.00
CA LYS A 106 13.15 6.33 24.18
C LYS A 106 13.33 7.81 24.56
N GLU A 107 13.21 8.11 25.86
CA GLU A 107 13.35 9.48 26.36
C GLU A 107 14.76 10.04 26.12
N GLU A 108 15.81 9.24 26.32
CA GLU A 108 17.18 9.64 26.04
C GLU A 108 17.37 9.94 24.54
N THR A 109 16.85 9.10 23.66
CA THR A 109 16.91 9.31 22.22
C THR A 109 16.18 10.58 21.82
N MET A 110 14.99 10.83 22.34
CA MET A 110 14.24 12.08 22.09
C MET A 110 15.04 13.30 22.52
N LYS A 111 15.64 13.29 23.71
CA LYS A 111 16.46 14.41 24.22
C LYS A 111 17.72 14.62 23.40
N LYS A 112 18.44 13.54 23.09
CA LYS A 112 19.75 13.59 22.43
C LYS A 112 19.66 13.98 20.95
N TYR A 113 18.61 13.53 20.27
CA TYR A 113 18.43 13.68 18.82
C TYR A 113 17.19 14.50 18.46
N TRP A 114 16.82 15.46 19.31
CA TRP A 114 15.68 16.35 19.06
C TRP A 114 15.81 17.06 17.70
N GLY A 115 14.80 16.90 16.84
CA GLY A 115 14.81 17.43 15.48
C GLY A 115 15.58 16.58 14.44
N GLU A 116 16.23 15.49 14.86
CA GLU A 116 17.05 14.66 13.98
C GLU A 116 16.48 13.25 13.78
N TYR A 117 15.83 12.67 14.80
CA TYR A 117 15.33 11.29 14.71
C TYR A 117 14.11 11.15 13.81
N ILE A 118 13.96 9.98 13.22
CA ILE A 118 12.76 9.57 12.48
C ILE A 118 11.86 8.79 13.42
N LEU A 119 10.59 9.20 13.46
CA LEU A 119 9.56 8.45 14.14
C LEU A 119 8.91 7.47 13.16
N MET A 120 9.10 6.19 13.38
CA MET A 120 8.45 5.12 12.65
C MET A 120 7.28 4.59 13.48
N ILE A 121 6.13 4.43 12.85
CA ILE A 121 4.92 4.01 13.55
C ILE A 121 4.29 2.83 12.80
N GLU A 122 4.10 1.73 13.51
CA GLU A 122 3.33 0.56 13.09
C GLU A 122 2.05 0.49 13.93
N GLY A 123 0.91 0.34 13.26
CA GLY A 123 -0.38 0.28 13.94
C GLY A 123 -1.22 1.56 13.88
N SER A 124 -2.51 1.40 14.14
CA SER A 124 -3.49 2.49 14.23
C SER A 124 -3.66 2.99 15.66
N ILE A 125 -4.27 4.17 15.81
CA ILE A 125 -4.57 4.76 17.13
C ILE A 125 -6.06 4.61 17.43
N PRO A 126 -6.45 4.01 18.56
CA PRO A 126 -7.84 4.02 19.03
C PRO A 126 -8.25 5.42 19.46
N THR A 127 -9.49 5.83 19.14
CA THR A 127 -9.98 7.17 19.46
C THR A 127 -11.28 7.18 20.26
N LYS A 128 -11.91 6.01 20.48
CA LYS A 128 -13.11 5.92 21.34
C LYS A 128 -12.75 5.82 22.81
N ASP A 129 -11.69 5.08 23.12
CA ASP A 129 -11.17 4.94 24.46
C ASP A 129 -9.66 4.71 24.35
N GLU A 130 -8.88 5.55 24.99
CA GLU A 130 -7.42 5.48 24.94
C GLU A 130 -6.88 4.20 25.60
N ALA A 131 -7.64 3.59 26.52
CA ALA A 131 -7.28 2.35 27.18
C ALA A 131 -7.18 1.13 26.23
N TYR A 132 -7.70 1.21 25.01
CA TYR A 132 -7.55 0.14 24.01
C TYR A 132 -6.13 -0.08 23.51
N CYS A 133 -5.22 0.87 23.71
CA CYS A 133 -3.81 0.70 23.37
C CYS A 133 -2.94 1.55 24.30
N CYS A 134 -2.27 0.91 25.24
CA CYS A 134 -1.39 1.54 26.22
C CYS A 134 -0.04 0.83 26.25
N VAL A 135 1.04 1.60 26.28
CA VAL A 135 2.42 1.12 26.43
C VAL A 135 3.14 1.96 27.47
N GLY A 136 3.84 1.33 28.41
CA GLY A 136 4.58 2.04 29.45
C GLY A 136 3.72 2.94 30.36
N GLY A 137 2.41 2.63 30.48
CA GLY A 137 1.46 3.42 31.28
C GLY A 137 0.88 4.65 30.58
N LYS A 138 1.21 4.88 29.31
CA LYS A 138 0.68 5.97 28.49
C LYS A 138 -0.21 5.42 27.37
N SER A 139 -1.21 6.20 26.95
CA SER A 139 -2.02 5.84 25.78
C SER A 139 -1.23 5.98 24.48
N ALA A 140 -1.65 5.24 23.44
CA ALA A 140 -1.07 5.32 22.11
C ALA A 140 -1.02 6.76 21.58
N MET A 141 -2.07 7.54 21.82
CA MET A 141 -2.14 8.95 21.38
C MET A 141 -1.08 9.80 22.09
N GLN A 142 -0.99 9.69 23.42
CA GLN A 142 0.00 10.43 24.22
C GLN A 142 1.44 10.12 23.77
N ILE A 143 1.76 8.83 23.56
CA ILE A 143 3.11 8.42 23.13
C ILE A 143 3.44 8.99 21.75
N VAL A 144 2.48 8.92 20.82
CA VAL A 144 2.70 9.42 19.45
C VAL A 144 2.87 10.94 19.44
N GLU A 145 2.06 11.69 20.20
CA GLU A 145 2.18 13.16 20.31
C GLU A 145 3.54 13.55 20.88
N GLU A 146 3.95 12.95 22.00
CA GLU A 146 5.24 13.19 22.62
C GLU A 146 6.40 12.91 21.66
N CYS A 147 6.40 11.75 21.00
CA CYS A 147 7.46 11.39 20.06
C CYS A 147 7.42 12.20 18.77
N ALA A 148 6.25 12.65 18.31
CA ALA A 148 6.13 13.45 17.10
C ALA A 148 6.68 14.86 17.28
N GLU A 149 6.63 15.42 18.48
CA GLU A 149 7.04 16.81 18.74
C GLU A 149 8.51 17.06 18.35
N GLY A 150 9.42 16.17 18.71
CA GLY A 150 10.84 16.26 18.37
C GLY A 150 11.25 15.52 17.10
N ALA A 151 10.34 14.83 16.44
CA ALA A 151 10.69 14.07 15.24
C ALA A 151 10.99 14.97 14.03
N LYS A 152 12.04 14.65 13.27
CA LYS A 152 12.35 15.26 11.97
C LYS A 152 11.29 14.94 10.93
N ALA A 153 10.82 13.70 10.93
CA ALA A 153 9.77 13.19 10.05
C ALA A 153 9.12 11.95 10.63
N ILE A 154 7.91 11.64 10.16
CA ILE A 154 7.14 10.47 10.56
C ILE A 154 6.99 9.53 9.37
N ILE A 155 7.20 8.23 9.57
CA ILE A 155 6.90 7.18 8.62
C ILE A 155 5.82 6.27 9.21
N ALA A 156 4.65 6.25 8.59
CA ALA A 156 3.56 5.34 8.94
C ALA A 156 3.74 4.03 8.15
N TRP A 157 4.17 2.97 8.84
CA TRP A 157 4.38 1.66 8.23
C TRP A 157 3.11 0.87 8.15
N GLY A 158 2.84 0.39 6.96
CA GLY A 158 1.72 -0.49 6.69
C GLY A 158 0.36 0.19 6.69
N ASN A 159 -0.64 -0.59 6.35
CA ASN A 159 -1.99 -0.05 6.21
C ASN A 159 -2.66 0.24 7.56
N CYS A 160 -2.19 -0.36 8.65
CA CYS A 160 -2.68 -0.05 10.00
C CYS A 160 -2.37 1.41 10.36
N ALA A 161 -1.12 1.84 10.25
CA ALA A 161 -0.69 3.20 10.56
C ALA A 161 -1.20 4.22 9.52
N SER A 162 -1.26 3.85 8.24
CA SER A 162 -1.59 4.77 7.15
C SER A 162 -3.08 4.86 6.82
N ALA A 163 -3.91 3.87 7.17
CA ALA A 163 -5.34 3.85 6.83
C ALA A 163 -6.26 3.31 7.94
N GLY A 164 -5.72 2.72 9.00
CA GLY A 164 -6.48 2.08 10.08
C GLY A 164 -6.59 0.56 9.96
N CYS A 165 -6.56 0.02 8.75
CA CYS A 165 -6.59 -1.39 8.39
C CYS A 165 -7.73 -2.19 9.05
N ILE A 166 -7.49 -3.46 9.38
CA ILE A 166 -8.50 -4.37 9.94
C ILE A 166 -9.08 -3.87 11.27
N GLN A 167 -8.31 -3.12 12.05
CA GLN A 167 -8.79 -2.51 13.30
C GLN A 167 -9.87 -1.46 13.05
N ALA A 168 -9.82 -0.80 11.88
CA ALA A 168 -10.83 0.18 11.45
C ALA A 168 -12.00 -0.46 10.67
N ALA A 169 -11.98 -1.78 10.46
CA ALA A 169 -13.06 -2.49 9.79
C ALA A 169 -14.40 -2.32 10.53
N ASN A 170 -15.49 -2.23 9.77
CA ASN A 170 -16.82 -2.05 10.35
C ASN A 170 -17.17 -3.16 11.35
N PRO A 171 -17.67 -2.80 12.54
CA PRO A 171 -18.17 -1.48 12.98
C PRO A 171 -17.11 -0.56 13.62
N ASN A 172 -15.82 -0.80 13.46
CA ASN A 172 -14.70 -0.05 14.05
C ASN A 172 -14.87 0.12 15.58
N PRO A 173 -14.75 -0.96 16.35
CA PRO A 173 -15.10 -0.95 17.76
C PRO A 173 -14.23 -0.01 18.60
N THR A 174 -12.95 0.14 18.28
CA THR A 174 -12.02 1.01 19.02
C THR A 174 -11.95 2.44 18.48
N GLY A 175 -12.62 2.73 17.35
CA GLY A 175 -12.48 4.02 16.66
C GLY A 175 -11.08 4.20 16.07
N ALA A 176 -10.46 3.10 15.60
CA ALA A 176 -9.12 3.09 15.03
C ALA A 176 -8.96 4.08 13.88
N LYS A 177 -7.90 4.89 13.92
CA LYS A 177 -7.60 5.90 12.91
C LYS A 177 -6.14 5.86 12.49
N ALA A 178 -5.91 6.28 11.24
CA ALA A 178 -4.57 6.47 10.68
C ALA A 178 -3.84 7.64 11.34
N ILE A 179 -2.52 7.55 11.41
CA ILE A 179 -1.64 8.55 12.04
C ILE A 179 -1.80 9.93 11.40
N HIS A 180 -1.82 10.01 10.08
CA HIS A 180 -1.94 11.27 9.34
C HIS A 180 -3.29 11.99 9.57
N LYS A 181 -4.32 11.29 10.06
CA LYS A 181 -5.62 11.90 10.42
C LYS A 181 -5.56 12.62 11.76
N LEU A 182 -4.68 12.20 12.64
CA LEU A 182 -4.54 12.69 14.02
C LEU A 182 -3.36 13.65 14.18
N ILE A 183 -2.18 13.30 13.68
CA ILE A 183 -0.98 14.13 13.79
C ILE A 183 -0.87 15.06 12.59
N LYS A 184 -0.76 16.37 12.86
CA LYS A 184 -0.68 17.44 11.86
C LYS A 184 0.59 18.26 12.04
N GLY A 185 0.99 19.00 11.00
CA GLY A 185 2.12 19.93 11.06
C GLY A 185 3.51 19.31 11.04
N LYS A 186 3.61 17.97 10.90
CA LYS A 186 4.88 17.26 10.74
C LYS A 186 4.98 16.63 9.34
N PRO A 187 6.17 16.58 8.74
CA PRO A 187 6.39 15.80 7.53
C PRO A 187 6.03 14.34 7.80
N LEU A 188 5.05 13.79 7.08
CA LEU A 188 4.56 12.42 7.27
C LEU A 188 4.44 11.71 5.94
N MET A 189 4.90 10.48 5.89
CA MET A 189 4.84 9.59 4.73
C MET A 189 4.12 8.29 5.09
N ASN A 190 3.21 7.87 4.22
CA ASN A 190 2.48 6.61 4.34
C ASN A 190 3.12 5.54 3.44
N VAL A 191 3.68 4.50 4.01
CA VAL A 191 4.22 3.36 3.26
C VAL A 191 3.23 2.20 3.39
N GLN A 192 2.25 2.19 2.48
CA GLN A 192 1.10 1.29 2.52
C GLN A 192 1.43 -0.14 2.10
N GLY A 193 0.62 -1.06 2.59
CA GLY A 193 0.71 -2.51 2.39
C GLY A 193 0.32 -3.23 3.68
N CYS A 194 -0.04 -4.50 3.58
CA CYS A 194 -0.39 -5.29 4.77
C CYS A 194 0.32 -6.64 4.71
N PRO A 195 1.62 -6.63 5.06
CA PRO A 195 2.54 -5.50 5.29
C PRO A 195 3.07 -4.86 4.00
N PRO A 196 3.86 -3.76 4.04
CA PRO A 196 4.63 -3.26 2.90
C PRO A 196 5.71 -4.25 2.47
N ILE A 197 6.13 -4.18 1.21
CA ILE A 197 7.25 -5.00 0.71
C ILE A 197 8.53 -4.57 1.44
N ALA A 198 9.31 -5.53 1.92
CA ALA A 198 10.54 -5.28 2.67
C ALA A 198 11.50 -4.30 1.95
N ASP A 199 11.77 -4.55 0.66
CA ASP A 199 12.66 -3.72 -0.14
C ASP A 199 12.08 -2.30 -0.40
N VAL A 200 10.76 -2.11 -0.36
CA VAL A 200 10.14 -0.79 -0.40
C VAL A 200 10.43 -0.02 0.88
N MET A 201 10.31 -0.67 2.05
CA MET A 201 10.64 -0.06 3.35
C MET A 201 12.11 0.38 3.39
N THR A 202 13.00 -0.49 2.98
CA THR A 202 14.43 -0.22 2.90
C THR A 202 14.75 0.91 1.92
N GLY A 203 14.17 0.85 0.73
CA GLY A 203 14.37 1.86 -0.31
C GLY A 203 13.98 3.27 0.14
N VAL A 204 12.90 3.40 0.91
CA VAL A 204 12.48 4.67 1.51
C VAL A 204 13.52 5.20 2.49
N ILE A 205 14.02 4.35 3.40
CA ILE A 205 15.02 4.74 4.39
C ILE A 205 16.31 5.22 3.71
N VAL A 206 16.80 4.45 2.76
CA VAL A 206 18.02 4.81 2.04
C VAL A 206 17.83 6.06 1.18
N TYR A 207 16.64 6.26 0.59
CA TYR A 207 16.34 7.51 -0.09
C TYR A 207 16.49 8.72 0.86
N MET A 208 15.90 8.63 2.06
CA MET A 208 15.98 9.70 3.06
C MET A 208 17.43 9.93 3.53
N LEU A 209 18.19 8.86 3.74
CA LEU A 209 19.62 8.96 4.09
C LEU A 209 20.42 9.63 2.97
N THR A 210 20.16 9.26 1.71
CA THR A 210 20.90 9.77 0.55
C THR A 210 20.65 11.26 0.33
N TYR A 211 19.36 11.64 0.31
CA TYR A 211 18.94 12.98 -0.11
C TYR A 211 18.59 13.94 1.03
N ASP A 212 18.56 13.44 2.27
CA ASP A 212 18.17 14.20 3.47
C ASP A 212 16.78 14.84 3.38
N ARG A 213 15.91 14.24 2.63
CA ARG A 213 14.52 14.67 2.41
C ARG A 213 13.60 13.48 2.12
N MET A 214 12.31 13.67 2.30
CA MET A 214 11.30 12.71 1.86
C MET A 214 11.27 12.59 0.33
N PRO A 215 10.94 11.39 -0.22
CA PRO A 215 10.62 11.23 -1.63
C PRO A 215 9.36 12.01 -2.02
N GLN A 216 9.13 12.19 -3.32
CA GLN A 216 7.89 12.78 -3.80
C GLN A 216 6.71 11.88 -3.44
N LEU A 217 5.66 12.48 -2.84
CA LEU A 217 4.47 11.77 -2.37
C LEU A 217 3.29 11.96 -3.34
N ASP A 218 2.40 10.97 -3.39
CA ASP A 218 1.09 11.06 -4.04
C ASP A 218 0.05 11.75 -3.12
N ALA A 219 -1.21 11.81 -3.57
CA ALA A 219 -2.31 12.43 -2.81
C ALA A 219 -2.64 11.69 -1.49
N LEU A 220 -2.28 10.42 -1.36
CA LEU A 220 -2.44 9.63 -0.14
C LEU A 220 -1.19 9.66 0.76
N GLY A 221 -0.20 10.48 0.41
CA GLY A 221 1.07 10.57 1.15
C GLY A 221 2.01 9.38 0.90
N ARG A 222 1.85 8.61 -0.19
CA ARG A 222 2.69 7.45 -0.50
C ARG A 222 3.86 7.84 -1.40
N PRO A 223 5.06 7.24 -1.26
CA PRO A 223 6.20 7.47 -2.15
C PRO A 223 5.89 7.12 -3.61
N LYS A 224 5.81 8.11 -4.50
CA LYS A 224 5.48 7.89 -5.93
C LYS A 224 6.40 6.88 -6.61
N MET A 225 7.66 6.80 -6.20
CA MET A 225 8.62 5.85 -6.76
C MET A 225 8.16 4.38 -6.65
N PHE A 226 7.30 4.04 -5.67
CA PHE A 226 6.79 2.69 -5.45
C PHE A 226 5.29 2.56 -5.70
N TYR A 227 4.52 3.65 -5.63
CA TYR A 227 3.05 3.63 -5.66
C TYR A 227 2.46 4.38 -6.86
N SER A 228 3.24 4.70 -7.91
CA SER A 228 2.73 5.38 -9.10
C SER A 228 2.06 4.45 -10.12
N ARG A 229 2.30 3.14 -10.04
CA ARG A 229 1.76 2.14 -10.96
C ARG A 229 0.85 1.16 -10.26
N ARG A 230 -0.23 0.77 -10.94
CA ARG A 230 -1.11 -0.28 -10.44
C ARG A 230 -0.45 -1.65 -10.60
N VAL A 231 -0.76 -2.56 -9.69
CA VAL A 231 -0.32 -3.96 -9.77
C VAL A 231 -0.74 -4.59 -11.11
N HIS A 232 -1.91 -4.24 -11.61
CA HIS A 232 -2.42 -4.71 -12.90
C HIS A 232 -1.55 -4.27 -14.09
N ASP A 233 -1.02 -3.05 -14.07
CA ASP A 233 -0.21 -2.50 -15.18
C ASP A 233 1.15 -3.19 -15.31
N THR A 234 1.63 -3.80 -14.24
CA THR A 234 2.92 -4.51 -14.17
C THR A 234 2.75 -6.04 -14.01
N CYS A 235 1.52 -6.53 -14.11
CA CYS A 235 1.20 -7.92 -13.90
C CYS A 235 1.62 -8.79 -15.09
N TYR A 236 2.35 -9.87 -14.86
CA TYR A 236 2.74 -10.82 -15.91
C TYR A 236 1.55 -11.55 -16.54
N ARG A 237 0.36 -11.57 -15.89
CA ARG A 237 -0.90 -12.12 -16.42
C ARG A 237 -1.69 -11.09 -17.24
N ARG A 238 -1.18 -9.89 -17.48
CA ARG A 238 -1.89 -8.81 -18.17
C ARG A 238 -2.35 -9.22 -19.57
N ALA A 239 -1.52 -9.93 -20.32
CA ALA A 239 -1.89 -10.41 -21.66
C ALA A 239 -3.12 -11.34 -21.64
N ASN A 240 -3.27 -12.17 -20.60
CA ASN A 240 -4.46 -13.02 -20.44
C ASN A 240 -5.72 -12.20 -20.14
N PHE A 241 -5.59 -11.10 -19.39
CA PHE A 241 -6.70 -10.17 -19.17
C PHE A 241 -7.16 -9.54 -20.48
N ASP A 242 -6.23 -9.02 -21.27
CA ASP A 242 -6.52 -8.35 -22.55
C ASP A 242 -7.09 -9.33 -23.59
N ALA A 243 -6.73 -10.61 -23.52
CA ALA A 243 -7.27 -11.69 -24.36
C ALA A 243 -8.59 -12.29 -23.83
N GLY A 244 -9.12 -11.83 -22.70
CA GLY A 244 -10.35 -12.38 -22.12
C GLY A 244 -10.19 -13.77 -21.48
N LEU A 245 -8.95 -14.20 -21.19
CA LEU A 245 -8.64 -15.51 -20.63
C LEU A 245 -8.62 -15.42 -19.10
N PHE A 246 -9.68 -15.87 -18.46
CA PHE A 246 -9.89 -15.76 -17.02
C PHE A 246 -9.97 -17.12 -16.34
N VAL A 247 -9.54 -17.12 -15.07
CA VAL A 247 -9.84 -18.18 -14.10
C VAL A 247 -11.26 -17.96 -13.59
N GLU A 248 -12.12 -18.99 -13.69
CA GLU A 248 -13.50 -18.96 -13.21
C GLU A 248 -13.60 -19.53 -11.78
N SER A 249 -12.76 -20.52 -11.45
CA SER A 249 -12.60 -21.05 -10.09
C SER A 249 -11.13 -21.45 -9.82
N PHE A 250 -10.72 -21.51 -8.54
CA PHE A 250 -9.32 -21.76 -8.17
C PHE A 250 -8.77 -23.14 -8.58
N ASP A 251 -9.63 -24.08 -8.88
CA ASP A 251 -9.31 -25.48 -9.22
C ASP A 251 -9.59 -25.83 -10.69
N ASP A 252 -9.98 -24.85 -11.53
CA ASP A 252 -10.26 -25.09 -12.93
C ASP A 252 -8.97 -25.23 -13.79
N GLU A 253 -9.14 -25.69 -15.04
CA GLU A 253 -8.05 -25.83 -16.01
C GLU A 253 -7.42 -24.47 -16.37
N ASN A 254 -8.18 -23.39 -16.30
CA ASN A 254 -7.69 -22.03 -16.56
C ASN A 254 -6.74 -21.57 -15.44
N ALA A 255 -7.01 -21.96 -14.19
CA ALA A 255 -6.10 -21.70 -13.06
C ALA A 255 -4.76 -22.42 -13.26
N LYS A 256 -4.77 -23.69 -13.67
CA LYS A 256 -3.57 -24.48 -13.99
C LYS A 256 -2.76 -23.86 -15.14
N ARG A 257 -3.42 -23.28 -16.13
CA ARG A 257 -2.80 -22.57 -17.26
C ARG A 257 -2.28 -21.18 -16.91
N GLY A 258 -2.54 -20.69 -15.71
CA GLY A 258 -2.08 -19.38 -15.25
C GLY A 258 -2.85 -18.20 -15.85
N TYR A 259 -4.13 -18.37 -16.20
CA TYR A 259 -4.99 -17.30 -16.72
C TYR A 259 -5.22 -16.19 -15.68
N CYS A 260 -5.81 -15.07 -16.11
CA CYS A 260 -6.01 -13.90 -15.25
C CYS A 260 -7.00 -14.20 -14.11
N LEU A 261 -6.63 -13.76 -12.89
CA LEU A 261 -7.40 -13.97 -11.66
C LEU A 261 -8.52 -12.92 -11.44
N TYR A 262 -8.83 -12.10 -12.43
CA TYR A 262 -9.80 -10.99 -12.27
C TYR A 262 -11.18 -11.47 -11.82
N LYS A 263 -11.71 -12.52 -12.43
CA LYS A 263 -13.05 -13.04 -12.10
C LYS A 263 -13.13 -13.70 -10.73
N VAL A 264 -12.02 -14.20 -10.20
CA VAL A 264 -11.92 -14.74 -8.83
C VAL A 264 -11.50 -13.68 -7.79
N GLY A 265 -11.68 -12.41 -8.12
CA GLY A 265 -11.64 -11.33 -7.16
C GLY A 265 -10.35 -10.51 -7.09
N CYS A 266 -9.46 -10.58 -8.10
CA CYS A 266 -8.23 -9.80 -8.12
C CYS A 266 -8.51 -8.29 -8.15
N LYS A 267 -8.00 -7.55 -7.14
CA LYS A 267 -8.09 -6.10 -7.00
C LYS A 267 -6.93 -5.35 -7.67
N GLY A 268 -6.05 -6.06 -8.40
CA GLY A 268 -4.90 -5.48 -9.07
C GLY A 268 -5.18 -4.23 -9.93
N PRO A 269 -6.32 -4.15 -10.66
CA PRO A 269 -6.69 -2.96 -11.44
C PRO A 269 -6.85 -1.67 -10.64
N ASN A 270 -7.18 -1.76 -9.35
CA ASN A 270 -7.41 -0.61 -8.47
C ASN A 270 -6.31 -0.44 -7.41
N THR A 271 -5.27 -1.27 -7.42
CA THR A 271 -4.25 -1.32 -6.38
C THR A 271 -2.93 -0.74 -6.87
N TYR A 272 -2.46 0.31 -6.22
CA TYR A 272 -1.15 0.91 -6.47
C TYR A 272 -0.11 0.30 -5.53
N ASN A 273 0.82 -0.47 -6.09
CA ASN A 273 1.92 -1.08 -5.34
C ASN A 273 2.98 -1.62 -6.32
N ALA A 274 4.20 -1.79 -5.83
CA ALA A 274 5.34 -2.29 -6.59
C ALA A 274 5.41 -3.83 -6.71
N CYS A 275 4.39 -4.57 -6.23
CA CYS A 275 4.40 -6.05 -6.17
C CYS A 275 4.75 -6.73 -7.50
N GLY A 276 4.28 -6.22 -8.64
CA GLY A 276 4.56 -6.81 -9.95
C GLY A 276 6.01 -6.61 -10.41
N ILE A 277 6.75 -5.67 -9.82
CA ILE A 277 8.12 -5.30 -10.18
C ILE A 277 9.12 -5.84 -9.16
N ILE A 278 8.96 -5.41 -7.89
CA ILE A 278 9.90 -5.72 -6.81
C ILE A 278 9.68 -7.14 -6.30
N LYS A 279 8.40 -7.56 -6.20
CA LYS A 279 7.99 -8.85 -5.62
C LYS A 279 8.36 -8.99 -4.15
N TRP A 280 8.32 -10.21 -3.63
CA TRP A 280 8.62 -10.60 -2.25
C TRP A 280 9.73 -11.64 -2.23
N ASN A 281 10.38 -11.81 -1.08
CA ASN A 281 11.38 -12.85 -0.85
C ASN A 281 12.44 -12.88 -1.96
N GLU A 282 13.23 -11.82 -2.05
CA GLU A 282 14.31 -11.67 -3.06
C GLU A 282 13.82 -11.65 -4.52
N GLY A 283 12.65 -11.08 -4.74
CA GLY A 283 12.09 -11.05 -6.09
C GLY A 283 11.52 -12.38 -6.57
N THR A 284 11.39 -13.36 -5.67
CA THR A 284 10.93 -14.72 -6.01
C THR A 284 9.50 -14.71 -6.51
N SER A 285 8.56 -14.10 -5.76
CA SER A 285 7.14 -14.20 -6.07
C SER A 285 6.34 -13.05 -5.44
N TYR A 286 5.09 -12.95 -5.84
CA TYR A 286 4.07 -12.12 -5.20
C TYR A 286 2.70 -12.81 -5.33
N PRO A 287 1.64 -12.42 -4.59
CA PRO A 287 0.40 -13.21 -4.51
C PRO A 287 -0.16 -13.68 -5.84
N ILE A 288 -0.24 -12.81 -6.87
CA ILE A 288 -0.75 -13.19 -8.19
C ILE A 288 0.12 -14.26 -8.87
N GLN A 289 1.44 -14.19 -8.70
CA GLN A 289 2.36 -15.18 -9.26
C GLN A 289 2.20 -16.52 -8.57
N SER A 290 1.86 -16.52 -7.29
CA SER A 290 1.59 -17.73 -6.51
C SER A 290 0.15 -18.27 -6.67
N GLY A 291 -0.63 -17.72 -7.61
CA GLY A 291 -2.00 -18.18 -7.89
C GLY A 291 -3.10 -17.54 -7.04
N HIS A 292 -2.77 -16.56 -6.21
CA HIS A 292 -3.72 -15.86 -5.35
C HIS A 292 -4.06 -14.46 -5.90
N PRO A 293 -5.34 -14.06 -5.99
CA PRO A 293 -5.73 -12.74 -6.47
C PRO A 293 -5.19 -11.63 -5.55
N CYS A 294 -4.86 -10.47 -6.12
CA CYS A 294 -4.51 -9.29 -5.34
C CYS A 294 -5.70 -8.87 -4.45
N LEU A 295 -5.46 -8.71 -3.15
CA LEU A 295 -6.50 -8.29 -2.19
C LEU A 295 -6.67 -6.76 -2.10
N GLY A 296 -5.76 -5.99 -2.71
CA GLY A 296 -5.80 -4.53 -2.59
C GLY A 296 -5.15 -3.99 -1.33
N CYS A 297 -4.25 -4.75 -0.70
CA CYS A 297 -3.74 -4.49 0.65
C CYS A 297 -2.99 -3.16 0.85
N SER A 298 -2.68 -2.42 -0.20
CA SER A 298 -2.11 -1.06 -0.15
C SER A 298 -3.14 0.03 -0.45
N GLU A 299 -4.42 -0.31 -0.51
CA GLU A 299 -5.48 0.69 -0.69
C GLU A 299 -6.26 0.91 0.59
N GLU A 300 -6.80 2.12 0.77
CA GLU A 300 -7.64 2.43 1.91
C GLU A 300 -8.92 1.58 1.88
N ASN A 301 -9.35 1.13 3.05
CA ASN A 301 -10.57 0.34 3.25
C ASN A 301 -10.63 -0.98 2.45
N PHE A 302 -9.48 -1.54 2.01
CA PHE A 302 -9.48 -2.80 1.25
C PHE A 302 -10.21 -3.95 1.96
N TRP A 303 -10.28 -3.90 3.27
CA TRP A 303 -10.95 -4.88 4.14
C TRP A 303 -12.48 -4.81 4.09
N ASP A 304 -13.06 -3.63 3.75
CA ASP A 304 -14.52 -3.40 3.71
C ASP A 304 -15.05 -3.06 2.31
N ASN A 305 -14.19 -2.72 1.34
CA ASN A 305 -14.61 -2.23 0.02
C ASN A 305 -15.35 -3.26 -0.83
N SER A 306 -14.98 -4.53 -0.73
CA SER A 306 -15.69 -5.63 -1.40
C SER A 306 -15.20 -6.99 -0.89
N PRO A 307 -15.99 -8.06 -1.05
CA PRO A 307 -15.54 -9.41 -0.75
C PRO A 307 -14.25 -9.77 -1.49
N PHE A 308 -13.31 -10.43 -0.81
CA PHE A 308 -11.96 -10.69 -1.33
C PHE A 308 -11.95 -11.51 -2.63
N TYR A 309 -12.84 -12.48 -2.75
CA TYR A 309 -12.89 -13.43 -3.86
C TYR A 309 -14.05 -13.18 -4.84
N LYS A 310 -14.65 -12.01 -4.80
CA LYS A 310 -15.65 -11.60 -5.79
C LYS A 310 -15.05 -10.61 -6.80
N ARG A 311 -15.46 -10.75 -8.06
CA ARG A 311 -15.13 -9.79 -9.11
C ARG A 311 -15.54 -8.39 -8.68
N MET A 312 -14.66 -7.42 -8.94
CA MET A 312 -14.99 -6.01 -8.70
C MET A 312 -16.07 -5.55 -9.67
N PRO A 313 -16.98 -4.65 -9.26
CA PRO A 313 -17.83 -3.94 -10.20
C PRO A 313 -16.97 -3.07 -11.13
N ASP A 314 -17.35 -3.00 -12.39
CA ASP A 314 -16.61 -2.23 -13.41
C ASP A 314 -16.92 -0.72 -13.34
N ILE A 315 -18.02 -0.35 -12.65
CA ILE A 315 -18.38 1.05 -12.38
C ILE A 315 -18.43 1.29 -10.88
N HIS A 316 -17.58 2.20 -10.44
CA HIS A 316 -17.55 2.66 -9.05
C HIS A 316 -18.16 4.07 -8.94
N GLY A 317 -19.00 4.29 -7.97
CA GLY A 317 -19.62 5.58 -7.66
C GLY A 317 -21.09 5.65 -8.06
N PHE A 318 -21.77 6.71 -7.65
CA PHE A 318 -23.21 6.96 -7.86
C PHE A 318 -24.16 5.86 -7.32
N GLY A 319 -23.67 4.97 -6.41
CA GLY A 319 -24.47 3.86 -5.88
C GLY A 319 -24.74 2.73 -6.86
N ILE A 320 -24.05 2.69 -8.01
CA ILE A 320 -24.18 1.64 -9.01
C ILE A 320 -22.97 0.72 -8.91
N GLU A 321 -23.20 -0.49 -8.39
CA GLU A 321 -22.21 -1.56 -8.37
C GLU A 321 -22.63 -2.63 -9.39
N ALA A 322 -22.23 -2.42 -10.65
CA ALA A 322 -22.57 -3.35 -11.73
C ALA A 322 -21.32 -3.71 -12.56
N THR A 323 -21.30 -4.92 -13.10
CA THR A 323 -20.29 -5.34 -14.07
C THR A 323 -20.66 -4.85 -15.46
N ALA A 324 -19.69 -4.75 -16.39
CA ALA A 324 -19.96 -4.40 -17.79
C ALA A 324 -20.96 -5.37 -18.42
N ASP A 325 -20.91 -6.66 -18.06
CA ASP A 325 -21.86 -7.66 -18.54
C ASP A 325 -23.30 -7.38 -18.09
N GLN A 326 -23.47 -6.98 -16.81
CA GLN A 326 -24.80 -6.61 -16.27
C GLN A 326 -25.34 -5.35 -16.92
N ILE A 327 -24.49 -4.36 -17.17
CA ILE A 327 -24.87 -3.12 -17.87
C ILE A 327 -25.21 -3.42 -19.31
N GLY A 328 -24.38 -4.20 -20.01
CA GLY A 328 -24.63 -4.63 -21.38
C GLY A 328 -25.95 -5.39 -21.54
N LEU A 329 -26.24 -6.31 -20.61
CA LEU A 329 -27.49 -7.05 -20.58
C LEU A 329 -28.70 -6.13 -20.35
N ALA A 330 -28.60 -5.20 -19.40
CA ALA A 330 -29.66 -4.24 -19.10
C ALA A 330 -29.94 -3.31 -20.29
N LEU A 331 -28.90 -2.78 -20.94
CA LEU A 331 -29.04 -1.96 -22.15
C LEU A 331 -29.63 -2.74 -23.34
N GLY A 332 -29.18 -3.97 -23.53
CA GLY A 332 -29.71 -4.87 -24.55
C GLY A 332 -31.20 -5.16 -24.34
N ALA A 333 -31.60 -5.48 -23.12
CA ALA A 333 -33.00 -5.70 -22.77
C ALA A 333 -33.85 -4.43 -22.94
N ALA A 334 -33.37 -3.27 -22.51
CA ALA A 334 -34.07 -2.00 -22.71
C ALA A 334 -34.23 -1.65 -24.19
N THR A 335 -33.21 -1.89 -25.02
CA THR A 335 -33.26 -1.68 -26.48
C THR A 335 -34.26 -2.61 -27.14
N ALA A 336 -34.25 -3.90 -26.78
CA ALA A 336 -35.21 -4.88 -27.33
C ALA A 336 -36.66 -4.51 -26.96
N ALA A 337 -36.89 -4.10 -25.68
CA ALA A 337 -38.20 -3.63 -25.25
C ALA A 337 -38.67 -2.38 -26.02
N GLY A 338 -37.77 -1.41 -26.25
CA GLY A 338 -38.04 -0.21 -27.01
C GLY A 338 -38.41 -0.52 -28.45
N ILE A 339 -37.72 -1.45 -29.12
CA ILE A 339 -38.02 -1.90 -30.46
C ILE A 339 -39.41 -2.58 -30.52
N ALA A 340 -39.71 -3.45 -29.53
CA ALA A 340 -40.99 -4.13 -29.45
C ALA A 340 -42.16 -3.14 -29.28
N VAL A 341 -42.03 -2.18 -28.36
CA VAL A 341 -43.01 -1.11 -28.15
C VAL A 341 -43.22 -0.29 -29.40
N HIS A 342 -42.14 0.09 -30.10
CA HIS A 342 -42.21 0.83 -31.34
C HIS A 342 -42.90 0.05 -32.44
N ALA A 343 -42.60 -1.25 -32.59
CA ALA A 343 -43.25 -2.11 -33.58
C ALA A 343 -44.76 -2.24 -33.29
N VAL A 344 -45.18 -2.43 -32.06
CA VAL A 344 -46.58 -2.47 -31.66
C VAL A 344 -47.29 -1.16 -31.95
N ALA A 345 -46.69 -0.01 -31.52
CA ALA A 345 -47.27 1.31 -31.78
C ALA A 345 -47.42 1.61 -33.29
N THR A 346 -46.42 1.21 -34.09
CA THR A 346 -46.46 1.38 -35.55
C THR A 346 -47.54 0.53 -36.16
N ASN A 347 -47.76 -0.70 -35.71
CA ASN A 347 -48.81 -1.56 -36.20
C ASN A 347 -50.21 -1.05 -35.83
N ILE A 348 -50.40 -0.53 -34.62
CA ILE A 348 -51.64 0.09 -34.18
C ILE A 348 -51.96 1.30 -35.08
N ARG A 349 -50.96 2.18 -35.25
CA ARG A 349 -51.13 3.38 -36.11
C ARG A 349 -51.43 3.06 -37.56
N LYS A 350 -50.79 2.00 -38.12
CA LYS A 350 -51.14 1.53 -39.49
C LYS A 350 -52.57 1.01 -39.57
N LYS A 351 -53.06 0.31 -38.54
CA LYS A 351 -54.42 -0.20 -38.51
C LYS A 351 -55.44 0.96 -38.43
N GLU A 352 -55.22 1.96 -37.59
CA GLU A 352 -56.05 3.15 -37.50
C GLU A 352 -56.09 3.95 -38.82
N LEU A 353 -55.00 4.02 -39.58
CA LEU A 353 -54.93 4.65 -40.88
C LEU A 353 -55.74 3.86 -41.94
N ILE A 354 -55.69 2.56 -41.89
CA ILE A 354 -56.45 1.69 -42.79
C ILE A 354 -57.97 1.77 -42.50
N ASP A 355 -58.31 1.75 -41.18
CA ASP A 355 -59.75 1.83 -40.80
C ASP A 355 -60.36 3.20 -41.11
N ASN A 356 -59.56 4.30 -41.14
CA ASN A 356 -59.99 5.64 -41.48
C ASN A 356 -60.07 5.87 -43.04
N ASP A 357 -59.42 5.05 -43.87
CA ASP A 357 -59.46 5.13 -45.34
C ASP A 357 -60.53 4.25 -46.00
N GLU A 358 -61.31 3.49 -45.22
CA GLU A 358 -62.49 2.82 -45.79
C GLU A 358 -63.57 3.86 -46.12
N PRO A 359 -63.99 4.00 -47.41
CA PRO A 359 -64.99 4.97 -47.76
C PRO A 359 -66.36 4.53 -47.22
N GLU A 360 -67.04 5.46 -46.49
CA GLU A 360 -68.44 5.30 -46.12
C GLU A 360 -69.24 4.87 -47.40
N SER A 361 -69.65 3.62 -47.45
CA SER A 361 -70.58 3.17 -48.46
C SER A 361 -71.87 3.91 -48.26
N LYS A 362 -72.13 4.93 -49.10
CA LYS A 362 -73.42 5.58 -49.21
C LYS A 362 -74.49 4.51 -49.56
N SER A 363 -75.27 4.13 -48.59
CA SER A 363 -76.52 3.52 -48.81
C SER A 363 -77.53 4.57 -49.35
N THR A 364 -77.69 4.56 -50.68
CA THR A 364 -78.81 5.31 -51.28
C THR A 364 -79.92 4.28 -51.52
N ILE A 365 -81.00 4.40 -50.85
CA ILE A 365 -82.46 4.35 -51.21
C ILE A 365 -83.22 4.13 -49.92
#